data_ec70b85e2d2bffc07c78add35ed22836
#
_entry.id   ec70b85e2d2bffc07c78add35ed22836
#
_cell.length_a   1.000
_cell.length_b   1.000
_cell.length_c   1.000
_cell.angle_alpha   90.00
_cell.angle_beta   90.00
_cell.angle_gamma   90.00
#
_symmetry.space_group_name_H-M   'P 1'
#
loop_
_entity.id
_entity.type
_entity.pdbx_description
1 polymer ?
#
loop_
_entity_poly.entity_id
_entity_poly.type
_entity_poly.pdbx_seq_one_letter_code
_entity_poly.pdbx_strand_id
1 'polypeptide(L)'
;MKHNSENHSYIVTENQFINTVYDNEFFNSNNHYLGNNSSNMILDLPITDKNSIDWRDENKVSSVKNQGSCGGCWAFSSVGAVESVWAIKHNMLYNLSEQELIDCSLQNRGCAGGSMDLAFQYIMNNSLCTNLSYPYLANDGTCISNQCKPIVHISNYSNVYPNNETLLKSAVAIQPVSVAIQANKRSFQMYQSGIYSDPSCGFQLDHGVLVVGYGYDDQYDMKYWIIKNSWGNNWGESGYIRILRDSDDNRGLCGIAMDPSYPIV
;
A
#
# COMPACT_ATOMS: atom_id res chain seq x y z
N MET A 1 -8.35 17.56 -21.66
CA MET A 1 -7.08 16.85 -21.50
C MET A 1 -6.88 15.93 -22.70
N LYS A 2 -5.71 15.99 -23.35
CA LYS A 2 -5.45 15.23 -24.60
C LYS A 2 -5.57 13.71 -24.41
N HIS A 3 -5.12 13.19 -23.26
CA HIS A 3 -5.18 11.77 -22.93
C HIS A 3 -6.60 11.18 -23.07
N ASN A 4 -7.61 11.84 -22.50
CA ASN A 4 -8.98 11.33 -22.49
C ASN A 4 -9.66 11.34 -23.87
N SER A 5 -9.08 11.98 -24.88
CA SER A 5 -9.56 11.94 -26.27
C SER A 5 -9.02 10.74 -27.06
N GLU A 6 -8.09 9.99 -26.49
CA GLU A 6 -7.52 8.76 -27.03
C GLU A 6 -8.19 7.55 -26.38
N ASN A 7 -8.18 6.41 -27.05
CA ASN A 7 -8.84 5.19 -26.52
C ASN A 7 -7.94 4.48 -25.49
N HIS A 8 -7.88 4.99 -24.26
CA HIS A 8 -7.13 4.41 -23.16
C HIS A 8 -8.03 3.61 -22.22
N SER A 9 -7.45 2.65 -21.49
CA SER A 9 -8.14 1.84 -20.47
C SER A 9 -8.40 2.60 -19.16
N TYR A 10 -7.92 3.85 -19.03
CA TYR A 10 -8.09 4.69 -17.84
C TYR A 10 -8.31 6.16 -18.20
N ILE A 11 -8.85 6.91 -17.26
CA ILE A 11 -9.18 8.33 -17.37
C ILE A 11 -8.35 9.12 -16.38
N VAL A 12 -7.89 10.30 -16.78
CA VAL A 12 -7.22 11.30 -15.92
C VAL A 12 -8.07 12.56 -15.80
N THR A 13 -8.02 13.21 -14.63
CA THR A 13 -8.73 14.47 -14.37
C THR A 13 -7.89 15.41 -13.54
N GLU A 14 -8.25 16.70 -13.58
CA GLU A 14 -7.65 17.68 -12.66
C GLU A 14 -8.12 17.40 -11.23
N ASN A 15 -7.18 17.36 -10.31
CA ASN A 15 -7.42 17.08 -8.90
C ASN A 15 -6.43 17.87 -8.02
N GLN A 16 -6.31 17.50 -6.76
CA GLN A 16 -5.44 18.15 -5.77
C GLN A 16 -3.95 18.27 -6.18
N PHE A 17 -3.49 17.47 -7.15
CA PHE A 17 -2.10 17.46 -7.63
C PHE A 17 -1.84 18.37 -8.84
N ILE A 18 -2.84 19.13 -9.36
CA ILE A 18 -2.70 19.90 -10.61
C ILE A 18 -1.59 20.94 -10.55
N ASN A 19 -1.40 21.56 -9.39
CA ASN A 19 -0.40 22.60 -9.16
C ASN A 19 0.78 22.12 -8.29
N THR A 20 0.85 20.84 -7.96
CA THR A 20 1.92 20.29 -7.13
C THR A 20 3.08 19.91 -8.01
N VAL A 21 4.19 20.66 -7.90
CA VAL A 21 5.50 20.20 -8.37
C VAL A 21 6.02 19.30 -7.25
N TYR A 22 5.88 17.98 -7.42
CA TYR A 22 6.57 17.05 -6.54
C TYR A 22 8.04 17.08 -6.94
N ASP A 23 8.85 17.84 -6.20
CA ASP A 23 10.27 17.60 -6.16
C ASP A 23 10.47 16.17 -5.66
N ASN A 24 11.31 15.42 -6.36
CA ASN A 24 11.58 13.98 -6.19
C ASN A 24 12.20 13.60 -4.81
N GLU A 25 11.99 14.37 -3.76
CA GLU A 25 12.64 14.22 -2.47
C GLU A 25 11.88 13.35 -1.46
N PHE A 26 10.61 13.00 -1.70
CA PHE A 26 9.81 12.24 -0.72
C PHE A 26 10.25 10.78 -0.55
N PHE A 27 10.97 10.24 -1.51
CA PHE A 27 11.58 8.92 -1.41
C PHE A 27 12.97 8.94 -2.01
N ASN A 28 13.98 9.18 -1.20
CA ASN A 28 15.34 8.86 -1.58
C ASN A 28 15.54 7.36 -1.43
N SER A 29 15.11 6.61 -2.47
CA SER A 29 15.20 5.15 -2.57
C SER A 29 16.63 4.61 -2.65
N ASN A 30 17.64 5.48 -2.50
CA ASN A 30 19.04 5.07 -2.47
C ASN A 30 19.45 4.34 -1.18
N ASN A 31 18.52 4.14 -0.25
CA ASN A 31 18.70 3.24 0.88
C ASN A 31 17.60 2.18 0.87
N HIS A 32 17.54 1.34 -0.17
CA HIS A 32 17.15 -0.04 0.02
C HIS A 32 18.12 -0.64 1.04
N TYR A 33 17.80 -0.49 2.31
CA TYR A 33 18.26 -1.44 3.28
C TYR A 33 17.54 -2.76 2.96
N LEU A 34 18.09 -3.49 1.98
CA LEU A 34 18.15 -4.93 2.13
C LEU A 34 18.90 -5.11 3.44
N GLY A 35 18.18 -5.12 4.55
CA GLY A 35 18.72 -5.43 5.86
C GLY A 35 19.32 -6.83 5.76
N ASN A 36 20.60 -6.89 5.43
CA ASN A 36 21.41 -8.06 5.68
C ASN A 36 21.40 -8.26 7.18
N ASN A 37 20.46 -9.07 7.68
CA ASN A 37 20.42 -9.76 8.97
C ASN A 37 19.05 -9.85 9.65
N SER A 38 17.93 -9.64 8.95
CA SER A 38 16.69 -10.29 9.38
C SER A 38 16.49 -11.48 8.45
N SER A 39 16.34 -12.65 9.00
CA SER A 39 15.84 -13.81 8.26
C SER A 39 14.38 -13.52 7.93
N ASN A 40 14.14 -12.65 6.93
CA ASN A 40 12.80 -12.41 6.42
C ASN A 40 12.27 -13.75 5.96
N MET A 41 11.25 -14.23 6.63
CA MET A 41 10.63 -15.50 6.29
C MET A 41 9.90 -15.30 4.96
N ILE A 42 10.39 -15.92 3.91
CA ILE A 42 9.64 -16.04 2.66
C ILE A 42 8.86 -17.33 2.78
N LEU A 43 7.54 -17.22 2.94
CA LEU A 43 6.68 -18.38 2.96
C LEU A 43 6.49 -18.92 1.55
N ASP A 44 6.59 -20.23 1.43
CA ASP A 44 6.25 -20.93 0.18
C ASP A 44 4.72 -20.97 0.04
N LEU A 45 4.19 -20.00 -0.70
CA LEU A 45 2.75 -19.86 -0.89
C LEU A 45 2.27 -20.76 -2.03
N PRO A 46 1.20 -21.52 -1.82
CA PRO A 46 0.59 -22.31 -2.90
C PRO A 46 0.04 -21.37 -3.98
N ILE A 47 0.27 -21.71 -5.23
CA ILE A 47 -0.29 -20.97 -6.37
C ILE A 47 -1.82 -21.00 -6.28
N THR A 48 -2.45 -19.82 -6.29
CA THR A 48 -3.90 -19.71 -6.24
C THR A 48 -4.53 -19.86 -7.63
N ASP A 49 -5.63 -20.60 -7.71
CA ASP A 49 -6.49 -20.73 -8.88
C ASP A 49 -7.65 -19.72 -8.91
N LYS A 50 -7.83 -18.94 -7.83
CA LYS A 50 -8.87 -17.90 -7.78
C LYS A 50 -8.68 -16.87 -8.88
N ASN A 51 -9.73 -16.62 -9.67
CA ASN A 51 -9.71 -15.65 -10.77
C ASN A 51 -9.79 -14.20 -10.28
N SER A 52 -10.52 -13.97 -9.18
CA SER A 52 -10.68 -12.64 -8.56
C SER A 52 -10.83 -12.74 -7.05
N ILE A 53 -10.50 -11.67 -6.37
CA ILE A 53 -10.81 -11.42 -4.97
C ILE A 53 -10.89 -9.91 -4.73
N ASP A 54 -11.82 -9.49 -3.88
CA ASP A 54 -11.93 -8.13 -3.38
C ASP A 54 -12.22 -8.18 -1.88
N TRP A 55 -11.23 -7.85 -1.07
CA TRP A 55 -11.35 -7.88 0.38
C TRP A 55 -12.27 -6.79 0.94
N ARG A 56 -12.67 -5.80 0.11
CA ARG A 56 -13.66 -4.79 0.47
C ARG A 56 -15.06 -5.41 0.57
N ASP A 57 -15.39 -6.33 -0.34
CA ASP A 57 -16.66 -7.04 -0.36
C ASP A 57 -16.83 -7.96 0.86
N GLU A 58 -15.70 -8.43 1.42
CA GLU A 58 -15.66 -9.25 2.64
C GLU A 58 -15.65 -8.39 3.93
N ASN A 59 -15.74 -7.06 3.82
CA ASN A 59 -15.62 -6.12 4.94
C ASN A 59 -14.31 -6.28 5.75
N LYS A 60 -13.19 -6.58 5.06
CA LYS A 60 -11.88 -6.78 5.66
C LYS A 60 -10.92 -5.61 5.43
N VAL A 61 -11.39 -4.55 4.77
CA VAL A 61 -10.60 -3.35 4.47
C VAL A 61 -11.26 -2.13 5.12
N SER A 62 -10.49 -1.39 5.91
CA SER A 62 -10.95 -0.14 6.53
C SER A 62 -11.19 0.96 5.49
N SER A 63 -11.89 2.03 5.89
CA SER A 63 -12.12 3.19 5.02
C SER A 63 -10.81 3.79 4.51
N VAL A 64 -10.88 4.45 3.34
CA VAL A 64 -9.74 5.19 2.79
C VAL A 64 -9.41 6.37 3.69
N LYS A 65 -8.12 6.56 3.96
CA LYS A 65 -7.55 7.63 4.78
C LYS A 65 -6.79 8.64 3.91
N ASN A 66 -6.34 9.74 4.52
CA ASN A 66 -5.57 10.77 3.81
C ASN A 66 -4.31 11.13 4.60
N GLN A 67 -3.14 10.85 4.01
CA GLN A 67 -1.84 11.17 4.60
C GLN A 67 -1.49 12.67 4.57
N GLY A 68 -2.23 13.48 3.78
CA GLY A 68 -1.95 14.91 3.63
C GLY A 68 -0.53 15.19 3.10
N SER A 69 0.14 16.15 3.71
CA SER A 69 1.51 16.56 3.34
C SER A 69 2.63 15.73 3.98
N CYS A 70 2.29 14.75 4.82
CA CYS A 70 3.27 13.87 5.47
C CYS A 70 3.64 12.69 4.55
N GLY A 71 4.92 12.40 4.37
CA GLY A 71 5.43 11.23 3.64
C GLY A 71 5.22 9.90 4.39
N GLY A 72 4.07 9.74 5.04
CA GLY A 72 3.71 8.60 5.90
C GLY A 72 3.11 7.40 5.15
N CYS A 73 3.14 7.33 3.82
CA CYS A 73 2.51 6.27 3.02
C CYS A 73 2.88 4.85 3.48
N TRP A 74 4.13 4.66 3.93
CA TRP A 74 4.63 3.42 4.50
C TRP A 74 3.82 2.99 5.75
N ALA A 75 3.44 3.94 6.60
CA ALA A 75 2.62 3.70 7.79
C ALA A 75 1.18 3.35 7.39
N PHE A 76 0.58 4.08 6.43
CA PHE A 76 -0.78 3.79 5.94
C PHE A 76 -0.87 2.41 5.27
N SER A 77 0.13 2.03 4.47
CA SER A 77 0.21 0.71 3.85
C SER A 77 0.28 -0.39 4.91
N SER A 78 1.21 -0.27 5.86
CA SER A 78 1.42 -1.26 6.92
C SER A 78 0.21 -1.39 7.85
N VAL A 79 -0.34 -0.27 8.30
CA VAL A 79 -1.53 -0.24 9.16
C VAL A 79 -2.71 -0.89 8.45
N GLY A 80 -2.95 -0.56 7.18
CA GLY A 80 -4.03 -1.15 6.40
C GLY A 80 -3.90 -2.68 6.25
N ALA A 81 -2.67 -3.19 6.07
CA ALA A 81 -2.41 -4.63 6.03
C ALA A 81 -2.70 -5.31 7.39
N VAL A 82 -2.29 -4.67 8.50
CA VAL A 82 -2.54 -5.17 9.86
C VAL A 82 -4.03 -5.15 10.22
N GLU A 83 -4.74 -4.07 9.91
CA GLU A 83 -6.19 -3.96 10.05
C GLU A 83 -6.93 -5.11 9.34
N SER A 84 -6.50 -5.38 8.10
CA SER A 84 -7.11 -6.40 7.26
C SER A 84 -6.84 -7.83 7.75
N VAL A 85 -5.59 -8.19 8.06
CA VAL A 85 -5.29 -9.55 8.54
C VAL A 85 -5.94 -9.81 9.90
N TRP A 86 -6.01 -8.80 10.77
CA TRP A 86 -6.73 -8.89 12.04
C TRP A 86 -8.23 -9.14 11.82
N ALA A 87 -8.83 -8.39 10.90
CA ALA A 87 -10.24 -8.56 10.54
C ALA A 87 -10.53 -9.93 9.89
N ILE A 88 -9.60 -10.47 9.11
CA ILE A 88 -9.72 -11.82 8.54
C ILE A 88 -9.70 -12.86 9.65
N LYS A 89 -8.74 -12.76 10.58
CA LYS A 89 -8.53 -13.77 11.61
C LYS A 89 -9.56 -13.70 12.76
N HIS A 90 -9.92 -12.49 13.19
CA HIS A 90 -10.74 -12.27 14.39
C HIS A 90 -12.15 -11.76 14.10
N ASN A 91 -12.49 -11.50 12.82
CA ASN A 91 -13.74 -10.88 12.40
C ASN A 91 -14.03 -9.53 13.07
N MET A 92 -12.98 -8.78 13.40
CA MET A 92 -13.05 -7.45 14.02
C MET A 92 -12.15 -6.50 13.22
N LEU A 93 -12.75 -5.52 12.56
CA LEU A 93 -12.04 -4.48 11.81
C LEU A 93 -11.85 -3.24 12.70
N TYR A 94 -10.60 -2.96 13.05
CA TYR A 94 -10.23 -1.76 13.80
C TYR A 94 -9.71 -0.67 12.86
N ASN A 95 -9.82 0.59 13.31
CA ASN A 95 -9.13 1.73 12.71
C ASN A 95 -7.90 2.02 13.59
N LEU A 96 -6.72 1.60 13.14
CA LEU A 96 -5.46 1.69 13.88
C LEU A 96 -4.72 3.00 13.59
N SER A 97 -3.69 3.29 14.38
CA SER A 97 -2.96 4.55 14.34
C SER A 97 -1.75 4.49 13.41
N GLU A 98 -1.77 5.28 12.35
CA GLU A 98 -0.59 5.57 11.52
C GLU A 98 0.35 6.54 12.25
N GLN A 99 -0.19 7.46 13.06
CA GLN A 99 0.61 8.43 13.80
C GLN A 99 1.54 7.77 14.82
N GLU A 100 1.08 6.68 15.45
CA GLU A 100 1.95 5.92 16.35
C GLU A 100 3.20 5.39 15.66
N LEU A 101 3.06 4.88 14.43
CA LEU A 101 4.21 4.46 13.63
C LEU A 101 5.12 5.64 13.28
N ILE A 102 4.55 6.77 12.84
CA ILE A 102 5.28 7.97 12.45
C ILE A 102 6.12 8.48 13.62
N ASP A 103 5.55 8.53 14.82
CA ASP A 103 6.21 9.11 16.01
C ASP A 103 7.15 8.11 16.71
N CYS A 104 6.86 6.81 16.67
CA CYS A 104 7.47 5.82 17.54
C CYS A 104 8.38 4.81 16.82
N SER A 105 8.20 4.59 15.51
CA SER A 105 9.03 3.66 14.75
C SER A 105 10.36 4.30 14.36
N LEU A 106 11.30 4.39 15.32
CA LEU A 106 12.54 5.15 15.20
C LEU A 106 13.51 4.65 14.11
N GLN A 107 13.30 3.45 13.59
CA GLN A 107 14.04 2.94 12.43
C GLN A 107 13.52 3.54 11.11
N ASN A 108 12.29 4.01 11.09
CA ASN A 108 11.69 4.80 10.04
C ASN A 108 12.00 6.30 10.26
N ARG A 109 11.64 7.15 9.30
CA ARG A 109 11.95 8.58 9.33
C ARG A 109 10.68 9.45 9.42
N GLY A 110 9.62 8.94 10.06
CA GLY A 110 8.37 9.66 10.23
C GLY A 110 7.78 10.15 8.90
N CYS A 111 7.51 11.44 8.80
CA CYS A 111 7.01 12.08 7.58
C CYS A 111 8.05 12.23 6.45
N ALA A 112 9.32 11.95 6.72
CA ALA A 112 10.37 11.92 5.71
C ALA A 112 10.51 10.54 5.02
N GLY A 113 9.56 9.62 5.25
CA GLY A 113 9.51 8.31 4.60
C GLY A 113 9.87 7.13 5.51
N GLY A 114 9.70 5.93 4.99
CA GLY A 114 9.98 4.70 5.74
C GLY A 114 9.73 3.43 4.94
N SER A 115 9.83 2.29 5.61
CA SER A 115 9.63 0.94 5.08
C SER A 115 8.49 0.24 5.81
N MET A 116 7.67 -0.50 5.08
CA MET A 116 6.59 -1.32 5.65
C MET A 116 7.16 -2.43 6.53
N ASP A 117 8.29 -3.03 6.14
CA ASP A 117 8.97 -4.08 6.92
C ASP A 117 9.42 -3.58 8.30
N LEU A 118 10.00 -2.37 8.36
CA LEU A 118 10.37 -1.73 9.63
C LEU A 118 9.14 -1.37 10.48
N ALA A 119 8.03 -1.03 9.83
CA ALA A 119 6.76 -0.83 10.52
C ALA A 119 6.23 -2.14 11.12
N PHE A 120 6.27 -3.25 10.38
CA PHE A 120 5.89 -4.55 10.90
C PHE A 120 6.79 -4.99 12.06
N GLN A 121 8.11 -4.74 12.00
CA GLN A 121 9.02 -5.00 13.12
C GLN A 121 8.64 -4.19 14.37
N TYR A 122 8.26 -2.92 14.23
CA TYR A 122 7.75 -2.12 15.34
C TYR A 122 6.48 -2.77 15.93
N ILE A 123 5.51 -3.13 15.09
CA ILE A 123 4.21 -3.68 15.52
C ILE A 123 4.37 -5.03 16.23
N MET A 124 5.30 -5.87 15.78
CA MET A 124 5.65 -7.13 16.45
C MET A 124 6.11 -6.91 17.90
N ASN A 125 6.86 -5.84 18.14
CA ASN A 125 7.47 -5.60 19.45
C ASN A 125 6.57 -4.76 20.39
N ASN A 126 5.69 -3.92 19.84
CA ASN A 126 4.97 -2.90 20.61
C ASN A 126 3.45 -3.03 20.54
N SER A 127 2.90 -3.75 19.52
CA SER A 127 1.48 -3.71 19.17
C SER A 127 1.05 -2.33 18.65
N LEU A 128 -0.24 -2.15 18.29
CA LEU A 128 -0.76 -0.84 17.83
C LEU A 128 -2.00 -0.41 18.61
N CYS A 129 -2.08 0.88 18.86
CA CYS A 129 -3.26 1.59 19.36
C CYS A 129 -4.27 1.88 18.23
N THR A 130 -5.49 2.25 18.63
CA THR A 130 -6.48 2.78 17.68
C THR A 130 -6.15 4.21 17.28
N ASN A 131 -6.59 4.61 16.07
CA ASN A 131 -6.53 6.00 15.63
C ASN A 131 -7.33 6.95 16.54
N LEU A 132 -8.36 6.46 17.24
CA LEU A 132 -9.11 7.26 18.20
C LEU A 132 -8.26 7.62 19.43
N SER A 133 -7.42 6.71 19.91
CA SER A 133 -6.56 6.93 21.09
C SER A 133 -5.21 7.57 20.74
N TYR A 134 -4.79 7.48 19.49
CA TYR A 134 -3.58 8.09 18.96
C TYR A 134 -3.86 8.69 17.57
N PRO A 135 -4.48 9.89 17.51
CA PRO A 135 -5.00 10.47 16.27
C PRO A 135 -3.91 10.88 15.28
N TYR A 136 -4.24 10.80 13.99
CA TYR A 136 -3.37 11.24 12.89
C TYR A 136 -3.24 12.77 12.85
N LEU A 137 -2.03 13.30 12.78
CA LEU A 137 -1.71 14.73 12.80
C LEU A 137 -1.04 15.24 11.50
N ALA A 138 -0.65 14.35 10.60
CA ALA A 138 0.07 14.66 9.36
C ALA A 138 1.39 15.42 9.55
N ASN A 139 2.07 15.23 10.68
CA ASN A 139 3.39 15.76 11.00
C ASN A 139 4.10 14.84 11.99
N ASP A 140 5.41 14.96 12.06
CA ASP A 140 6.20 14.26 13.07
C ASP A 140 5.88 14.80 14.46
N GLY A 141 5.74 13.89 15.44
CA GLY A 141 5.47 14.20 16.83
C GLY A 141 6.41 13.48 17.81
N THR A 142 6.15 13.66 19.08
CA THR A 142 6.82 12.89 20.13
C THR A 142 6.04 11.59 20.38
N CYS A 143 6.74 10.46 20.47
CA CYS A 143 6.11 9.18 20.77
C CYS A 143 5.42 9.21 22.14
N ILE A 144 4.11 8.96 22.15
CA ILE A 144 3.25 8.88 23.34
C ILE A 144 2.53 7.53 23.44
N SER A 145 3.10 6.45 22.88
CA SER A 145 2.50 5.11 22.89
C SER A 145 2.18 4.58 24.31
N ASN A 146 2.85 5.10 25.34
CA ASN A 146 2.55 4.80 26.74
C ASN A 146 1.24 5.42 27.25
N GLN A 147 0.62 6.32 26.50
CA GLN A 147 -0.64 7.00 26.84
C GLN A 147 -1.86 6.37 26.19
N CYS A 148 -1.66 5.40 25.31
CA CYS A 148 -2.75 4.64 24.70
C CYS A 148 -2.63 3.13 25.06
N LYS A 149 -3.74 2.42 24.93
CA LYS A 149 -3.76 0.96 25.14
C LYS A 149 -3.67 0.28 23.78
N PRO A 150 -2.57 -0.42 23.46
CA PRO A 150 -2.46 -1.16 22.23
C PRO A 150 -3.48 -2.33 22.21
N ILE A 151 -4.06 -2.59 21.05
CA ILE A 151 -5.14 -3.56 20.90
C ILE A 151 -4.87 -4.62 19.82
N VAL A 152 -3.96 -4.35 18.90
CA VAL A 152 -3.61 -5.26 17.81
C VAL A 152 -2.13 -5.58 17.83
N HIS A 153 -1.81 -6.85 17.70
CA HIS A 153 -0.47 -7.41 17.68
C HIS A 153 -0.29 -8.30 16.45
N ILE A 154 0.90 -8.33 15.88
CA ILE A 154 1.28 -9.31 14.87
C ILE A 154 2.41 -10.19 15.41
N SER A 155 2.38 -11.47 15.07
CA SER A 155 3.39 -12.44 15.53
C SER A 155 4.65 -12.44 14.66
N ASN A 156 4.49 -12.10 13.37
CA ASN A 156 5.56 -12.06 12.38
C ASN A 156 5.14 -11.24 11.16
N TYR A 157 6.00 -11.16 10.15
CA TYR A 157 5.68 -10.73 8.80
C TYR A 157 6.46 -11.57 7.79
N SER A 158 6.04 -11.57 6.54
CA SER A 158 6.70 -12.28 5.45
C SER A 158 6.80 -11.38 4.23
N ASN A 159 7.90 -11.51 3.50
CA ASN A 159 8.03 -10.94 2.17
C ASN A 159 7.54 -11.95 1.12
N VAL A 160 7.03 -11.45 0.01
CA VAL A 160 6.79 -12.24 -1.20
C VAL A 160 8.05 -12.19 -2.05
N TYR A 161 8.41 -13.27 -2.75
CA TYR A 161 9.53 -13.24 -3.69
C TYR A 161 9.38 -12.07 -4.66
N PRO A 162 10.37 -11.18 -4.74
CA PRO A 162 10.30 -10.00 -5.58
C PRO A 162 10.22 -10.35 -7.06
N ASN A 163 9.64 -9.44 -7.83
CA ASN A 163 9.46 -9.56 -9.27
C ASN A 163 8.66 -10.82 -9.68
N ASN A 164 7.61 -11.14 -8.91
CA ASN A 164 6.75 -12.29 -9.16
C ASN A 164 5.27 -11.98 -8.88
N GLU A 165 4.56 -11.49 -9.90
CA GLU A 165 3.12 -11.20 -9.79
C GLU A 165 2.27 -12.43 -9.48
N THR A 166 2.69 -13.63 -9.87
CA THR A 166 1.98 -14.88 -9.56
C THR A 166 2.00 -15.17 -8.06
N LEU A 167 3.15 -15.01 -7.40
CA LEU A 167 3.24 -15.17 -5.95
C LEU A 167 2.58 -14.01 -5.20
N LEU A 168 2.66 -12.78 -5.72
CA LEU A 168 1.90 -11.66 -5.18
C LEU A 168 0.39 -11.95 -5.24
N LYS A 169 -0.12 -12.48 -6.36
CA LYS A 169 -1.52 -12.92 -6.50
C LYS A 169 -1.90 -13.95 -5.43
N SER A 170 -1.02 -14.92 -5.18
CA SER A 170 -1.24 -15.95 -4.16
C SER A 170 -1.28 -15.36 -2.75
N ALA A 171 -0.41 -14.40 -2.43
CA ALA A 171 -0.44 -13.69 -1.15
C ALA A 171 -1.73 -12.88 -1.00
N VAL A 172 -2.11 -12.11 -2.02
CA VAL A 172 -3.35 -11.31 -2.02
C VAL A 172 -4.60 -12.18 -1.92
N ALA A 173 -4.56 -13.41 -2.42
CA ALA A 173 -5.68 -14.36 -2.27
C ALA A 173 -5.90 -14.81 -0.82
N ILE A 174 -4.92 -14.59 0.07
CA ILE A 174 -4.98 -14.94 1.51
C ILE A 174 -5.33 -13.71 2.35
N GLN A 175 -4.74 -12.55 2.02
CA GLN A 175 -4.94 -11.27 2.74
C GLN A 175 -4.44 -10.09 1.91
N PRO A 176 -4.84 -8.83 2.24
CA PRO A 176 -4.21 -7.63 1.67
C PRO A 176 -2.70 -7.57 1.93
N VAL A 177 -1.96 -7.08 0.93
CA VAL A 177 -0.48 -7.07 0.91
C VAL A 177 0.02 -5.65 0.72
N SER A 178 0.95 -5.22 1.57
CA SER A 178 1.69 -3.97 1.42
C SER A 178 2.67 -4.06 0.27
N VAL A 179 2.69 -3.05 -0.60
CA VAL A 179 3.60 -2.96 -1.73
C VAL A 179 4.16 -1.55 -1.89
N ALA A 180 5.33 -1.44 -2.47
CA ALA A 180 5.87 -0.16 -2.92
C ALA A 180 5.72 -0.04 -4.44
N ILE A 181 5.39 1.16 -4.92
CA ILE A 181 5.21 1.46 -6.35
C ILE A 181 5.90 2.77 -6.71
N GLN A 182 6.10 3.00 -8.01
CA GLN A 182 6.39 4.34 -8.52
C GLN A 182 5.08 5.09 -8.77
N ALA A 183 4.83 6.19 -8.05
CA ALA A 183 3.60 6.98 -8.13
C ALA A 183 3.83 8.46 -8.50
N ASN A 184 5.07 8.86 -8.77
CA ASN A 184 5.43 10.25 -9.07
C ASN A 184 5.06 10.69 -10.50
N LYS A 185 4.50 9.82 -11.33
CA LYS A 185 4.06 10.20 -12.68
C LYS A 185 2.78 11.01 -12.63
N ARG A 186 2.72 12.07 -13.46
CA ARG A 186 1.54 12.92 -13.53
C ARG A 186 0.28 12.15 -13.93
N SER A 187 0.39 11.16 -14.83
CA SER A 187 -0.73 10.27 -15.21
C SER A 187 -1.28 9.50 -14.01
N PHE A 188 -0.42 9.02 -13.11
CA PHE A 188 -0.82 8.34 -11.87
C PHE A 188 -1.48 9.32 -10.89
N GLN A 189 -0.84 10.46 -10.62
CA GLN A 189 -1.36 11.47 -9.69
C GLN A 189 -2.74 12.00 -10.10
N MET A 190 -2.99 12.11 -11.41
CA MET A 190 -4.24 12.60 -11.98
C MET A 190 -5.22 11.49 -12.38
N TYR A 191 -4.94 10.24 -11.98
CA TYR A 191 -5.84 9.12 -12.24
C TYR A 191 -7.23 9.36 -11.64
N GLN A 192 -8.27 9.05 -12.42
CA GLN A 192 -9.66 9.15 -12.00
C GLN A 192 -10.35 7.78 -11.95
N SER A 193 -10.25 6.99 -13.01
CA SER A 193 -10.94 5.70 -13.09
C SER A 193 -10.39 4.82 -14.23
N GLY A 194 -10.78 3.56 -14.24
CA GLY A 194 -10.39 2.58 -15.25
C GLY A 194 -9.17 1.76 -14.83
N ILE A 195 -8.56 1.02 -15.77
CA ILE A 195 -7.37 0.22 -15.50
C ILE A 195 -6.15 1.02 -15.94
N TYR A 196 -5.39 1.51 -14.96
CA TYR A 196 -4.15 2.24 -15.20
C TYR A 196 -3.10 1.32 -15.84
N SER A 197 -2.68 1.67 -17.06
CA SER A 197 -1.79 0.86 -17.87
C SER A 197 -0.66 1.67 -18.53
N ASP A 198 -0.31 2.84 -17.97
CA ASP A 198 0.74 3.69 -18.51
C ASP A 198 2.13 3.03 -18.39
N PRO A 199 2.77 2.62 -19.50
CA PRO A 199 4.06 1.94 -19.45
C PRO A 199 5.20 2.87 -19.00
N SER A 200 4.99 4.19 -18.98
CA SER A 200 5.96 5.17 -18.49
C SER A 200 6.02 5.26 -16.97
N CYS A 201 5.19 4.48 -16.25
CA CYS A 201 5.15 4.48 -14.78
C CYS A 201 6.54 4.23 -14.17
N GLY A 202 7.27 3.27 -14.70
CA GLY A 202 8.66 2.98 -14.29
C GLY A 202 8.76 2.19 -12.98
N PHE A 203 9.97 2.17 -12.38
CA PHE A 203 10.32 1.25 -11.29
C PHE A 203 11.10 1.93 -10.15
N GLN A 204 11.10 3.23 -10.11
CA GLN A 204 11.67 3.98 -9.00
C GLN A 204 10.63 4.08 -7.88
N LEU A 205 10.65 3.11 -6.97
CA LEU A 205 9.68 3.00 -5.89
C LEU A 205 9.72 4.24 -5.00
N ASP A 206 8.59 4.93 -4.90
CA ASP A 206 8.46 6.20 -4.16
C ASP A 206 7.17 6.30 -3.33
N HIS A 207 6.33 5.25 -3.31
CA HIS A 207 5.06 5.28 -2.62
C HIS A 207 4.63 3.92 -2.09
N GLY A 208 4.27 3.84 -0.80
CA GLY A 208 3.71 2.65 -0.18
C GLY A 208 2.19 2.62 -0.28
N VAL A 209 1.62 1.51 -0.78
CA VAL A 209 0.17 1.30 -0.94
C VAL A 209 -0.23 -0.11 -0.52
N LEU A 210 -1.54 -0.41 -0.51
CA LEU A 210 -2.06 -1.70 -0.10
C LEU A 210 -2.82 -2.36 -1.25
N VAL A 211 -2.38 -3.53 -1.69
CA VAL A 211 -3.13 -4.37 -2.63
C VAL A 211 -4.23 -5.09 -1.85
N VAL A 212 -5.49 -4.79 -2.19
CA VAL A 212 -6.67 -5.33 -1.50
C VAL A 212 -7.46 -6.32 -2.34
N GLY A 213 -7.00 -6.59 -3.55
CA GLY A 213 -7.67 -7.54 -4.44
C GLY A 213 -7.10 -7.53 -5.85
N TYR A 214 -7.71 -8.33 -6.68
CA TYR A 214 -7.42 -8.43 -8.11
C TYR A 214 -8.62 -8.97 -8.86
N GLY A 215 -8.67 -8.71 -10.16
CA GLY A 215 -9.74 -9.20 -11.01
C GLY A 215 -9.37 -9.21 -12.49
N TYR A 216 -10.39 -9.34 -13.30
CA TYR A 216 -10.35 -9.29 -14.75
C TYR A 216 -11.53 -8.47 -15.26
N ASP A 217 -11.29 -7.65 -16.25
CA ASP A 217 -12.28 -6.79 -16.89
C ASP A 217 -12.54 -7.29 -18.31
N ASP A 218 -13.75 -7.82 -18.55
CA ASP A 218 -14.14 -8.38 -19.84
C ASP A 218 -14.24 -7.33 -20.95
N GLN A 219 -14.51 -6.07 -20.61
CA GLN A 219 -14.66 -5.01 -21.60
C GLN A 219 -13.32 -4.61 -22.21
N TYR A 220 -12.27 -4.60 -21.41
CA TYR A 220 -10.91 -4.23 -21.84
C TYR A 220 -10.03 -5.45 -22.12
N ASP A 221 -10.49 -6.67 -21.80
CA ASP A 221 -9.69 -7.92 -21.84
C ASP A 221 -8.40 -7.77 -21.01
N MET A 222 -8.53 -7.21 -19.79
CA MET A 222 -7.38 -6.85 -18.95
C MET A 222 -7.53 -7.40 -17.54
N LYS A 223 -6.44 -7.97 -17.03
CA LYS A 223 -6.28 -8.32 -15.63
C LYS A 223 -5.82 -7.10 -14.83
N TYR A 224 -6.26 -6.96 -13.58
CA TYR A 224 -5.91 -5.80 -12.75
C TYR A 224 -5.70 -6.15 -11.29
N TRP A 225 -4.92 -5.31 -10.62
CA TRP A 225 -4.84 -5.18 -9.17
C TRP A 225 -5.82 -4.14 -8.67
N ILE A 226 -6.39 -4.34 -7.48
CA ILE A 226 -7.17 -3.34 -6.74
C ILE A 226 -6.28 -2.82 -5.62
N ILE A 227 -5.99 -1.53 -5.64
CA ILE A 227 -5.05 -0.90 -4.73
C ILE A 227 -5.76 0.19 -3.93
N LYS A 228 -5.66 0.10 -2.60
CA LYS A 228 -6.07 1.16 -1.68
C LYS A 228 -4.93 2.16 -1.54
N ASN A 229 -5.21 3.42 -1.86
CA ASN A 229 -4.28 4.53 -1.69
C ASN A 229 -4.58 5.30 -0.38
N SER A 230 -3.71 6.24 -0.02
CA SER A 230 -3.79 7.10 1.16
C SER A 230 -3.89 8.59 0.82
N TRP A 231 -4.55 8.93 -0.29
CA TRP A 231 -4.72 10.31 -0.78
C TRP A 231 -6.16 10.82 -0.66
N GLY A 232 -6.98 10.18 0.20
CA GLY A 232 -8.38 10.54 0.44
C GLY A 232 -9.34 9.98 -0.61
N ASN A 233 -10.63 10.03 -0.30
CA ASN A 233 -11.71 9.47 -1.13
C ASN A 233 -11.95 10.24 -2.44
N ASN A 234 -11.45 11.46 -2.57
CA ASN A 234 -11.65 12.29 -3.76
C ASN A 234 -10.66 11.96 -4.89
N TRP A 235 -9.65 11.12 -4.63
CA TRP A 235 -8.69 10.66 -5.61
C TRP A 235 -9.13 9.32 -6.20
N GLY A 236 -8.92 9.15 -7.51
CA GLY A 236 -9.17 7.89 -8.20
C GLY A 236 -10.60 7.35 -8.05
N GLU A 237 -10.75 6.06 -7.96
CA GLU A 237 -12.01 5.34 -7.75
C GLU A 237 -12.34 5.33 -6.23
N SER A 238 -12.80 6.46 -5.69
CA SER A 238 -13.09 6.64 -4.26
C SER A 238 -11.90 6.32 -3.34
N GLY A 239 -10.69 6.73 -3.74
CA GLY A 239 -9.44 6.49 -3.04
C GLY A 239 -8.71 5.22 -3.44
N TYR A 240 -9.24 4.48 -4.41
CA TYR A 240 -8.64 3.29 -4.99
C TYR A 240 -8.15 3.54 -6.41
N ILE A 241 -7.26 2.66 -6.88
CA ILE A 241 -6.84 2.56 -8.26
C ILE A 241 -6.81 1.11 -8.70
N ARG A 242 -7.23 0.86 -9.95
CA ARG A 242 -6.96 -0.42 -10.62
C ARG A 242 -5.74 -0.28 -11.49
N ILE A 243 -4.74 -1.13 -11.29
CA ILE A 243 -3.49 -1.15 -12.08
C ILE A 243 -3.42 -2.45 -12.86
N LEU A 244 -2.97 -2.38 -14.12
CA LEU A 244 -2.73 -3.55 -14.97
C LEU A 244 -1.91 -4.61 -14.23
N ARG A 245 -2.40 -5.87 -14.26
CA ARG A 245 -1.73 -7.06 -13.71
C ARG A 245 -1.24 -7.97 -14.82
N ASP A 246 -0.20 -8.73 -14.53
CA ASP A 246 0.46 -9.62 -15.48
C ASP A 246 1.00 -8.84 -16.71
N SER A 247 1.70 -7.73 -16.44
CA SER A 247 2.40 -6.97 -17.46
C SER A 247 3.59 -7.76 -18.02
N ASP A 248 4.14 -7.33 -19.16
CA ASP A 248 5.30 -8.01 -19.79
C ASP A 248 6.58 -7.98 -18.93
N ASP A 249 6.64 -7.10 -17.94
CA ASP A 249 7.77 -6.97 -17.02
C ASP A 249 7.48 -7.68 -15.69
N ASN A 250 8.33 -8.60 -15.27
CA ASN A 250 8.16 -9.38 -14.05
C ASN A 250 8.08 -8.52 -12.78
N ARG A 251 8.57 -7.28 -12.80
CA ARG A 251 8.44 -6.31 -11.70
C ARG A 251 6.99 -5.82 -11.52
N GLY A 252 6.14 -6.10 -12.51
CA GLY A 252 4.78 -5.58 -12.58
C GLY A 252 4.73 -4.08 -12.91
N LEU A 253 3.59 -3.60 -13.40
CA LEU A 253 3.43 -2.18 -13.72
C LEU A 253 3.69 -1.32 -12.48
N CYS A 254 4.41 -0.21 -12.63
CA CYS A 254 4.88 0.67 -11.55
C CYS A 254 5.79 -0.01 -10.51
N GLY A 255 6.31 -1.20 -10.77
CA GLY A 255 7.15 -1.95 -9.83
C GLY A 255 6.39 -2.66 -8.71
N ILE A 256 5.10 -2.88 -8.86
CA ILE A 256 4.21 -3.41 -7.80
C ILE A 256 4.68 -4.75 -7.20
N ALA A 257 5.40 -5.57 -7.96
CA ALA A 257 5.90 -6.86 -7.49
C ALA A 257 7.35 -6.80 -6.97
N MET A 258 7.95 -5.60 -6.84
CA MET A 258 9.36 -5.49 -6.45
C MET A 258 9.59 -5.64 -4.94
N ASP A 259 8.67 -5.16 -4.10
CA ASP A 259 8.85 -5.12 -2.64
C ASP A 259 7.52 -5.40 -1.90
N PRO A 260 6.92 -6.59 -2.07
CA PRO A 260 5.68 -6.92 -1.39
C PRO A 260 5.95 -7.59 -0.05
N SER A 261 5.22 -7.17 0.99
CA SER A 261 5.27 -7.79 2.33
C SER A 261 3.90 -7.80 3.02
N TYR A 262 3.70 -8.71 3.97
CA TYR A 262 2.44 -8.85 4.67
C TYR A 262 2.62 -9.34 6.11
N PRO A 263 1.78 -8.84 7.06
CA PRO A 263 1.85 -9.23 8.46
C PRO A 263 1.21 -10.59 8.71
N ILE A 264 1.66 -11.28 9.79
CA ILE A 264 1.15 -12.57 10.26
C ILE A 264 0.65 -12.38 11.70
N VAL A 265 -0.59 -12.78 11.96
CA VAL A 265 -1.24 -12.72 13.29
C VAL A 265 -1.31 -14.09 13.93
#